data_baa5ab6a008e7ef73287a915c6be3b2c
#
_entry.id   baa5ab6a008e7ef73287a915c6be3b2c
#
_cell.length_a   1.000
_cell.length_b   1.000
_cell.length_c   1.000
_cell.angle_alpha   90.00
_cell.angle_beta   90.00
_cell.angle_gamma   90.00
#
_symmetry.space_group_name_H-M   'P 1'
#
loop_
_entity.id
_entity.type
_entity.pdbx_description
1 polymer ?
#
loop_
_entity_poly.entity_id
_entity_poly.type
_entity_poly.pdbx_seq_one_letter_code
_entity_poly.pdbx_strand_id
1 'polypeptide(L)'
;MGFQLLLEKGPLSLNKELSGKVVLLDFFTYCCINCMHILPDLHRLEKKHSAKDGLVIVGVHSAKFPNEKALDNIRSAVLRYDICHPVVNDSEARLWHDLEVSCWPTLVLLGPRGNLLFSLVGEGHRERLALFTASALRHYGERGLLKTHAVGVKLYRDSLPPSVLSFPGKVAVDGIEKRLAIADTGHHRILVVSTAGQLLHAIGGPKSGRRDGDFSEASFSSPQGVAIKGEAVYVADTENHLIRKIDLLERRVSTLAGVGAQGTDKEGGAMGPQQPISSPWDVTLGSAGECNVLWIAMAGTHQIWALFLADGKLPKGSECKAGTCVRWAGSGNEENRNNAYPHKAGFAQPSGLASAPEEPWGCLYVADSESSTVRTLALKDGAVKSLVGGERDPLNLFAFGDVDGKGVDSKLQHPLGVAWAPEQSRLYVADSYNHKIKVVDPKAKQCSTLAGTGEAGDTLGPEFDKSRFNEPGGICIGDGGKLLYVADTNNHQVKVLDLFSKTVSLFPISRDCVDAVPTNPSAPTKAPTLPRSAARKEMXXXXXXXXXXXXXXX
;
A
#
# COMPACT_ATOMS: atom_id res chain seq x y z
N MET A 1 -27.90 5.75 18.02
CA MET A 1 -26.54 6.17 17.65
C MET A 1 -26.52 6.47 16.16
N GLY A 2 -26.11 7.67 15.79
CA GLY A 2 -26.08 8.08 14.39
C GLY A 2 -24.65 8.16 13.88
N PHE A 3 -24.44 7.65 12.68
CA PHE A 3 -23.13 7.67 12.03
C PHE A 3 -23.15 8.65 10.87
N GLN A 4 -22.07 9.38 10.71
CA GLN A 4 -21.88 10.23 9.54
C GLN A 4 -21.14 9.42 8.47
N LEU A 5 -21.78 9.24 7.34
CA LEU A 5 -21.28 8.38 6.29
C LEU A 5 -20.40 9.13 5.30
N LEU A 6 -19.51 8.39 4.67
CA LEU A 6 -18.68 8.90 3.57
C LEU A 6 -19.41 8.78 2.23
N LEU A 7 -20.71 8.88 2.26
CA LEU A 7 -21.58 8.72 1.08
C LEU A 7 -22.47 9.95 0.97
N GLU A 8 -23.02 10.13 -0.21
CA GLU A 8 -23.85 11.30 -0.47
C GLU A 8 -25.10 11.37 0.39
N LYS A 9 -25.61 10.22 0.81
CA LYS A 9 -26.77 10.20 1.68
C LYS A 9 -26.34 10.44 3.12
N GLY A 10 -27.27 10.94 3.90
CA GLY A 10 -27.02 11.32 5.27
C GLY A 10 -26.68 10.15 6.20
N PRO A 11 -26.69 10.41 7.50
CA PRO A 11 -26.23 9.43 8.47
C PRO A 11 -27.09 8.17 8.53
N LEU A 12 -26.44 7.04 8.83
CA LEU A 12 -27.12 5.80 9.17
C LEU A 12 -27.37 5.75 10.67
N SER A 13 -28.44 5.09 11.06
CA SER A 13 -28.80 4.95 12.46
C SER A 13 -29.10 3.50 12.77
N LEU A 14 -28.58 3.01 13.92
CA LEU A 14 -28.91 1.67 14.39
C LEU A 14 -30.39 1.52 14.66
N ASN A 15 -31.07 2.62 15.01
CA ASN A 15 -32.49 2.58 15.33
C ASN A 15 -33.40 2.73 14.11
N LYS A 16 -32.83 3.12 12.98
CA LYS A 16 -33.60 3.37 11.76
C LYS A 16 -33.21 2.42 10.63
N GLU A 17 -32.24 2.85 9.81
CA GLU A 17 -31.85 2.07 8.62
C GLU A 17 -31.28 0.70 8.97
N LEU A 18 -30.61 0.59 10.10
CA LEU A 18 -29.97 -0.65 10.52
C LEU A 18 -30.78 -1.43 11.55
N SER A 19 -31.99 -0.94 11.87
CA SER A 19 -32.88 -1.65 12.78
C SER A 19 -33.23 -3.03 12.23
N GLY A 20 -33.14 -4.04 13.08
CA GLY A 20 -33.46 -5.40 12.66
C GLY A 20 -32.34 -6.07 11.87
N LYS A 21 -31.16 -5.49 11.86
CA LYS A 21 -30.01 -6.06 11.18
C LYS A 21 -28.97 -6.53 12.18
N VAL A 22 -28.28 -7.61 11.84
CA VAL A 22 -27.02 -7.95 12.48
C VAL A 22 -25.97 -7.05 11.85
N VAL A 23 -25.26 -6.28 12.66
CA VAL A 23 -24.33 -5.26 12.16
C VAL A 23 -22.91 -5.65 12.58
N LEU A 24 -22.03 -5.78 11.59
CA LEU A 24 -20.61 -6.03 11.83
C LEU A 24 -19.86 -4.72 11.67
N LEU A 25 -19.26 -4.24 12.77
CA LEU A 25 -18.46 -3.02 12.75
C LEU A 25 -16.99 -3.39 12.60
N ASP A 26 -16.34 -2.82 11.58
CA ASP A 26 -14.91 -3.00 11.35
C ASP A 26 -14.19 -1.72 11.79
N PHE A 27 -13.60 -1.74 12.99
CA PHE A 27 -12.80 -0.62 13.48
C PHE A 27 -11.43 -0.69 12.83
N PHE A 28 -11.12 0.29 11.98
CA PHE A 28 -9.91 0.28 11.19
C PHE A 28 -9.33 1.69 11.05
N THR A 29 -8.10 1.72 10.56
CA THR A 29 -7.47 2.96 10.10
C THR A 29 -6.76 2.61 8.79
N TYR A 30 -6.81 3.50 7.79
CA TYR A 30 -6.40 3.07 6.46
C TYR A 30 -4.89 2.92 6.30
N CYS A 31 -4.10 3.40 7.25
CA CYS A 31 -2.64 3.18 7.23
C CYS A 31 -2.25 1.74 7.58
N CYS A 32 -3.14 0.97 8.17
CA CYS A 32 -2.81 -0.26 8.88
C CYS A 32 -2.87 -1.46 7.96
N ILE A 33 -1.72 -2.13 7.77
CA ILE A 33 -1.67 -3.31 6.88
C ILE A 33 -2.51 -4.46 7.44
N ASN A 34 -2.57 -4.61 8.77
CA ASN A 34 -3.39 -5.67 9.36
C ASN A 34 -4.88 -5.44 9.07
N CYS A 35 -5.29 -4.18 9.01
CA CYS A 35 -6.68 -3.85 8.65
C CYS A 35 -6.96 -4.23 7.19
N MET A 36 -5.97 -4.04 6.33
CA MET A 36 -6.13 -4.43 4.93
C MET A 36 -6.22 -5.94 4.77
N HIS A 37 -5.54 -6.69 5.65
CA HIS A 37 -5.54 -8.15 5.59
C HIS A 37 -6.93 -8.75 5.81
N ILE A 38 -7.81 -8.08 6.53
CA ILE A 38 -9.14 -8.64 6.78
C ILE A 38 -10.18 -8.26 5.72
N LEU A 39 -9.86 -7.33 4.81
CA LEU A 39 -10.81 -6.94 3.76
C LEU A 39 -11.26 -8.13 2.90
N PRO A 40 -10.39 -9.05 2.50
CA PRO A 40 -10.90 -10.22 1.77
C PRO A 40 -11.90 -11.05 2.56
N ASP A 41 -11.74 -11.15 3.87
CA ASP A 41 -12.69 -11.88 4.72
C ASP A 41 -14.03 -11.18 4.74
N LEU A 42 -14.02 -9.85 4.80
CA LEU A 42 -15.25 -9.07 4.78
C LEU A 42 -15.93 -9.19 3.41
N HIS A 43 -15.16 -9.20 2.33
CA HIS A 43 -15.74 -9.39 0.99
C HIS A 43 -16.42 -10.76 0.87
N ARG A 44 -15.82 -11.79 1.45
CA ARG A 44 -16.46 -13.11 1.45
C ARG A 44 -17.78 -13.10 2.18
N LEU A 45 -17.84 -12.43 3.33
CA LEU A 45 -19.09 -12.32 4.08
C LEU A 45 -20.14 -11.55 3.29
N GLU A 46 -19.74 -10.46 2.62
CA GLU A 46 -20.66 -9.65 1.83
C GLU A 46 -21.26 -10.45 0.67
N LYS A 47 -20.48 -11.33 0.08
CA LYS A 47 -20.96 -12.19 -0.99
C LYS A 47 -21.92 -13.26 -0.49
N LYS A 48 -21.67 -13.79 0.70
CA LYS A 48 -22.45 -14.87 1.26
C LYS A 48 -23.75 -14.38 1.89
N HIS A 49 -23.72 -13.21 2.54
CA HIS A 49 -24.85 -12.67 3.27
C HIS A 49 -25.06 -11.22 2.86
N SER A 50 -26.28 -10.88 2.48
CA SER A 50 -26.63 -9.51 2.08
C SER A 50 -27.48 -8.83 3.16
N ALA A 51 -27.82 -7.57 2.91
CA ALA A 51 -28.74 -6.85 3.78
C ALA A 51 -30.11 -7.54 3.81
N LYS A 52 -30.51 -8.16 2.70
CA LYS A 52 -31.75 -8.94 2.66
C LYS A 52 -31.69 -10.16 3.55
N ASP A 53 -30.50 -10.69 3.79
CA ASP A 53 -30.29 -11.80 4.74
C ASP A 53 -30.16 -11.31 6.17
N GLY A 54 -30.10 -10.00 6.37
CA GLY A 54 -30.04 -9.41 7.69
C GLY A 54 -28.68 -8.94 8.15
N LEU A 55 -27.66 -8.97 7.29
CA LEU A 55 -26.31 -8.57 7.67
C LEU A 55 -25.92 -7.26 7.00
N VAL A 56 -25.38 -6.33 7.78
CA VAL A 56 -24.78 -5.11 7.26
C VAL A 56 -23.39 -4.94 7.85
N ILE A 57 -22.40 -4.68 7.01
CA ILE A 57 -21.05 -4.38 7.45
C ILE A 57 -20.84 -2.87 7.36
N VAL A 58 -20.28 -2.29 8.41
CA VAL A 58 -19.97 -0.86 8.46
C VAL A 58 -18.53 -0.70 8.91
N GLY A 59 -17.73 -0.01 8.11
CA GLY A 59 -16.38 0.36 8.52
C GLY A 59 -16.45 1.56 9.45
N VAL A 60 -15.74 1.48 10.56
CA VAL A 60 -15.63 2.60 11.49
C VAL A 60 -14.18 3.04 11.45
N HIS A 61 -13.93 4.15 10.78
CA HIS A 61 -12.56 4.63 10.60
C HIS A 61 -12.17 5.49 11.78
N SER A 62 -11.31 4.95 12.65
CA SER A 62 -10.82 5.64 13.85
C SER A 62 -9.32 5.86 13.64
N ALA A 63 -8.94 7.08 13.33
CA ALA A 63 -7.63 7.42 12.78
C ALA A 63 -6.49 7.24 13.77
N LYS A 64 -5.36 6.71 13.28
CA LYS A 64 -4.11 6.76 14.00
C LYS A 64 -3.41 8.10 13.78
N PHE A 65 -3.30 8.53 12.53
CA PHE A 65 -2.57 9.75 12.16
C PHE A 65 -3.53 10.91 11.94
N PRO A 66 -3.10 12.15 12.26
CA PRO A 66 -3.96 13.31 11.99
C PRO A 66 -4.42 13.42 10.55
N ASN A 67 -3.55 13.08 9.60
CA ASN A 67 -3.92 13.09 8.17
C ASN A 67 -5.13 12.21 7.89
N GLU A 68 -5.29 11.13 8.63
CA GLU A 68 -6.37 10.18 8.39
C GLU A 68 -7.73 10.64 8.91
N LYS A 69 -7.78 11.79 9.61
CA LYS A 69 -9.05 12.31 10.12
C LYS A 69 -9.83 13.08 9.05
N ALA A 70 -9.17 13.54 8.01
CA ALA A 70 -9.81 14.34 6.97
C ALA A 70 -10.69 13.48 6.08
N LEU A 71 -11.92 13.91 5.86
CA LEU A 71 -12.90 13.15 5.10
C LEU A 71 -12.42 12.85 3.68
N ASP A 72 -11.81 13.82 3.00
CA ASP A 72 -11.34 13.59 1.63
C ASP A 72 -10.25 12.54 1.58
N ASN A 73 -9.40 12.47 2.60
CA ASN A 73 -8.35 11.44 2.64
C ASN A 73 -8.93 10.06 2.86
N ILE A 74 -9.97 9.97 3.69
CA ILE A 74 -10.67 8.69 3.89
C ILE A 74 -11.38 8.27 2.61
N ARG A 75 -11.99 9.23 1.90
CA ARG A 75 -12.63 8.92 0.61
C ARG A 75 -11.62 8.32 -0.38
N SER A 76 -10.42 8.91 -0.45
CA SER A 76 -9.38 8.37 -1.32
C SER A 76 -8.99 6.95 -0.91
N ALA A 77 -8.89 6.69 0.38
CA ALA A 77 -8.54 5.35 0.87
C ALA A 77 -9.63 4.32 0.57
N VAL A 78 -10.89 4.71 0.72
CA VAL A 78 -12.01 3.83 0.40
C VAL A 78 -11.95 3.42 -1.08
N LEU A 79 -11.63 4.37 -1.96
CA LEU A 79 -11.46 4.06 -3.38
C LEU A 79 -10.24 3.18 -3.63
N ARG A 80 -9.13 3.53 -3.02
CA ARG A 80 -7.86 2.84 -3.24
C ARG A 80 -7.93 1.38 -2.83
N TYR A 81 -8.55 1.10 -1.69
CA TYR A 81 -8.65 -0.26 -1.16
C TYR A 81 -9.93 -0.98 -1.55
N ASP A 82 -10.71 -0.37 -2.43
CA ASP A 82 -11.92 -0.99 -2.98
C ASP A 82 -12.89 -1.44 -1.88
N ILE A 83 -13.09 -0.57 -0.90
CA ILE A 83 -14.02 -0.85 0.19
C ILE A 83 -15.43 -0.58 -0.32
N CYS A 84 -16.28 -1.60 -0.24
CA CYS A 84 -17.61 -1.55 -0.85
C CYS A 84 -18.74 -1.40 0.17
N HIS A 85 -18.44 -1.46 1.46
CA HIS A 85 -19.44 -1.22 2.50
C HIS A 85 -19.30 0.22 2.99
N PRO A 86 -20.34 0.73 3.68
CA PRO A 86 -20.27 2.10 4.18
C PRO A 86 -19.20 2.27 5.23
N VAL A 87 -18.64 3.48 5.27
CA VAL A 87 -17.59 3.82 6.21
C VAL A 87 -18.01 5.10 6.94
N VAL A 88 -17.93 5.07 8.27
CA VAL A 88 -18.16 6.26 9.07
C VAL A 88 -16.82 6.84 9.54
N ASN A 89 -16.76 8.16 9.61
CA ASN A 89 -15.57 8.85 10.07
C ASN A 89 -15.66 9.06 11.58
N ASP A 90 -14.97 8.21 12.33
CA ASP A 90 -14.91 8.30 13.79
C ASP A 90 -13.69 9.15 14.19
N SER A 91 -13.62 10.39 13.65
CA SER A 91 -12.42 11.23 13.77
C SER A 91 -12.06 11.56 15.21
N GLU A 92 -13.06 11.64 16.08
CA GLU A 92 -12.84 11.94 17.49
C GLU A 92 -12.76 10.67 18.35
N ALA A 93 -12.75 9.50 17.70
CA ALA A 93 -12.65 8.20 18.37
C ALA A 93 -13.77 7.98 19.39
N ARG A 94 -14.96 8.51 19.11
CA ARG A 94 -16.08 8.37 20.05
C ARG A 94 -16.60 6.93 20.08
N LEU A 95 -16.84 6.35 18.92
CA LEU A 95 -17.29 4.95 18.87
C LEU A 95 -16.19 4.02 19.38
N TRP A 96 -14.96 4.33 19.05
CA TRP A 96 -13.80 3.59 19.54
C TRP A 96 -13.81 3.50 21.06
N HIS A 97 -13.98 4.64 21.73
CA HIS A 97 -14.00 4.67 23.19
C HIS A 97 -15.27 4.04 23.75
N ASP A 98 -16.41 4.29 23.14
CA ASP A 98 -17.69 3.77 23.65
C ASP A 98 -17.72 2.25 23.64
N LEU A 99 -17.10 1.62 22.66
CA LEU A 99 -17.08 0.17 22.54
C LEU A 99 -15.77 -0.43 23.07
N GLU A 100 -14.96 0.38 23.73
CA GLU A 100 -13.73 -0.05 24.42
C GLU A 100 -12.76 -0.75 23.47
N VAL A 101 -12.62 -0.21 22.27
CA VAL A 101 -11.67 -0.73 21.31
C VAL A 101 -10.27 -0.27 21.69
N SER A 102 -9.27 -1.15 21.53
CA SER A 102 -7.92 -0.84 21.96
C SER A 102 -6.87 -1.03 20.86
N CYS A 103 -7.24 -1.66 19.76
CA CYS A 103 -6.28 -1.83 18.66
C CYS A 103 -6.98 -1.99 17.32
N TRP A 104 -6.23 -1.78 16.26
CA TRP A 104 -6.68 -1.96 14.88
C TRP A 104 -6.14 -3.28 14.34
N PRO A 105 -6.92 -4.06 13.62
CA PRO A 105 -8.37 -3.98 13.52
C PRO A 105 -9.08 -4.63 14.69
N THR A 106 -10.32 -4.22 14.94
CA THR A 106 -11.21 -4.90 15.86
C THR A 106 -12.57 -5.02 15.18
N LEU A 107 -13.12 -6.23 15.19
CA LEU A 107 -14.43 -6.50 14.63
C LEU A 107 -15.43 -6.68 15.77
N VAL A 108 -16.55 -5.96 15.69
CA VAL A 108 -17.59 -6.00 16.71
C VAL A 108 -18.90 -6.38 16.03
N LEU A 109 -19.54 -7.46 16.50
CA LEU A 109 -20.82 -7.88 15.96
C LEU A 109 -21.93 -7.47 16.90
N LEU A 110 -22.95 -6.78 16.36
CA LEU A 110 -24.13 -6.34 17.10
C LEU A 110 -25.35 -7.08 16.62
N GLY A 111 -26.25 -7.39 17.57
CA GLY A 111 -27.53 -7.99 17.23
C GLY A 111 -28.54 -6.98 16.72
N PRO A 112 -29.75 -7.47 16.33
CA PRO A 112 -30.74 -6.60 15.68
C PRO A 112 -31.26 -5.45 16.53
N ARG A 113 -31.07 -5.49 17.84
CA ARG A 113 -31.44 -4.40 18.73
C ARG A 113 -30.24 -3.60 19.22
N GLY A 114 -29.11 -3.76 18.57
CA GLY A 114 -27.89 -3.05 18.93
C GLY A 114 -27.12 -3.65 20.07
N ASN A 115 -27.51 -4.81 20.55
CA ASN A 115 -26.83 -5.48 21.65
C ASN A 115 -25.53 -6.10 21.18
N LEU A 116 -24.50 -6.00 22.00
CA LEU A 116 -23.17 -6.54 21.68
C LEU A 116 -23.20 -8.07 21.73
N LEU A 117 -22.78 -8.71 20.65
CA LEU A 117 -22.69 -10.16 20.61
C LEU A 117 -21.27 -10.66 20.87
N PHE A 118 -20.27 -10.09 20.17
CA PHE A 118 -18.87 -10.44 20.43
C PHE A 118 -17.97 -9.39 19.79
N SER A 119 -16.69 -9.45 20.17
CA SER A 119 -15.65 -8.71 19.48
C SER A 119 -14.47 -9.63 19.21
N LEU A 120 -13.79 -9.39 18.07
CA LEU A 120 -12.59 -10.12 17.66
C LEU A 120 -11.49 -9.10 17.49
N VAL A 121 -10.40 -9.26 18.24
CA VAL A 121 -9.32 -8.28 18.28
C VAL A 121 -8.18 -8.78 17.39
N GLY A 122 -7.72 -7.91 16.49
CA GLY A 122 -6.62 -8.23 15.59
C GLY A 122 -7.07 -8.98 14.36
N GLU A 123 -6.09 -9.38 13.54
CA GLU A 123 -6.36 -10.17 12.35
C GLU A 123 -6.30 -11.66 12.66
N GLY A 124 -6.63 -12.48 11.66
CA GLY A 124 -6.49 -13.93 11.79
C GLY A 124 -7.70 -14.64 12.35
N HIS A 125 -8.88 -14.02 12.30
CA HIS A 125 -10.10 -14.61 12.86
C HIS A 125 -11.10 -15.03 11.80
N ARG A 126 -10.62 -15.36 10.62
CA ARG A 126 -11.47 -15.63 9.47
C ARG A 126 -12.53 -16.68 9.75
N GLU A 127 -12.15 -17.80 10.35
CA GLU A 127 -13.06 -18.91 10.57
C GLU A 127 -14.07 -18.61 11.67
N ARG A 128 -13.62 -17.98 12.77
CA ARG A 128 -14.53 -17.59 13.83
C ARG A 128 -15.51 -16.53 13.37
N LEU A 129 -15.03 -15.57 12.57
CA LEU A 129 -15.89 -14.54 12.03
C LEU A 129 -17.00 -15.13 11.19
N ALA A 130 -16.67 -16.07 10.29
CA ALA A 130 -17.66 -16.72 9.44
C ALA A 130 -18.67 -17.50 10.27
N LEU A 131 -18.17 -18.27 11.23
CA LEU A 131 -19.03 -19.11 12.07
C LEU A 131 -19.95 -18.27 12.94
N PHE A 132 -19.41 -17.26 13.61
CA PHE A 132 -20.21 -16.45 14.53
C PHE A 132 -21.26 -15.63 13.79
N THR A 133 -20.91 -15.13 12.62
CA THR A 133 -21.85 -14.36 11.80
C THR A 133 -23.00 -15.24 11.32
N ALA A 134 -22.67 -16.43 10.81
CA ALA A 134 -23.69 -17.37 10.35
C ALA A 134 -24.59 -17.80 11.51
N SER A 135 -24.01 -18.05 12.69
CA SER A 135 -24.78 -18.45 13.86
C SER A 135 -25.75 -17.35 14.31
N ALA A 136 -25.28 -16.09 14.29
CA ALA A 136 -26.13 -14.99 14.70
C ALA A 136 -27.31 -14.81 13.72
N LEU A 137 -27.02 -14.90 12.41
CA LEU A 137 -28.08 -14.75 11.42
C LEU A 137 -29.11 -15.87 11.54
N ARG A 138 -28.67 -17.10 11.79
CA ARG A 138 -29.58 -18.21 11.98
C ARG A 138 -30.41 -18.04 13.24
N HIS A 139 -29.78 -17.67 14.34
CA HIS A 139 -30.45 -17.49 15.63
C HIS A 139 -31.57 -16.44 15.53
N TYR A 140 -31.24 -15.26 15.01
CA TYR A 140 -32.23 -14.19 14.94
C TYR A 140 -33.22 -14.40 13.80
N GLY A 141 -32.79 -15.07 12.72
CA GLY A 141 -33.70 -15.40 11.63
C GLY A 141 -34.77 -16.38 12.05
N GLU A 142 -34.43 -17.41 12.82
CA GLU A 142 -35.38 -18.40 13.32
C GLU A 142 -36.39 -17.77 14.27
N ARG A 143 -36.04 -16.67 14.92
CA ARG A 143 -36.92 -15.98 15.84
C ARG A 143 -37.73 -14.86 15.18
N GLY A 144 -37.56 -14.68 13.87
CA GLY A 144 -38.31 -13.65 13.15
C GLY A 144 -37.89 -12.24 13.48
N LEU A 145 -36.65 -12.05 13.96
CA LEU A 145 -36.19 -10.74 14.42
C LEU A 145 -35.36 -9.99 13.37
N LEU A 146 -35.10 -10.61 12.22
CA LEU A 146 -34.33 -9.96 11.16
C LEU A 146 -35.29 -9.32 10.15
N LYS A 147 -34.96 -8.08 9.79
CA LYS A 147 -35.69 -7.37 8.73
C LYS A 147 -34.96 -7.55 7.41
N THR A 148 -35.72 -7.61 6.32
CA THR A 148 -35.18 -7.94 5.01
C THR A 148 -35.07 -6.74 4.08
N HIS A 149 -35.36 -5.53 4.59
CA HIS A 149 -35.28 -4.34 3.73
C HIS A 149 -33.85 -4.12 3.24
N ALA A 150 -33.73 -3.62 2.02
CA ALA A 150 -32.45 -3.22 1.48
C ALA A 150 -31.98 -1.93 2.13
N VAL A 151 -30.69 -1.81 2.36
CA VAL A 151 -30.10 -0.57 2.83
C VAL A 151 -29.42 0.06 1.62
N GLY A 152 -30.07 1.05 1.02
CA GLY A 152 -29.61 1.64 -0.23
C GLY A 152 -28.52 2.67 -0.01
N VAL A 153 -27.43 2.52 -0.75
CA VAL A 153 -26.31 3.43 -0.68
C VAL A 153 -25.73 3.60 -2.07
N LYS A 154 -25.36 4.83 -2.39
CA LYS A 154 -24.71 5.15 -3.65
C LYS A 154 -23.22 5.30 -3.39
N LEU A 155 -22.41 4.52 -4.10
CA LEU A 155 -20.96 4.54 -3.89
C LEU A 155 -20.34 5.75 -4.56
N TYR A 156 -19.41 6.38 -3.86
CA TYR A 156 -18.72 7.56 -4.35
C TYR A 156 -17.96 7.27 -5.66
N ARG A 157 -17.38 6.07 -5.78
CA ARG A 157 -16.60 5.70 -6.96
C ARG A 157 -17.38 5.81 -8.26
N ASP A 158 -18.71 5.62 -8.19
CA ASP A 158 -19.53 5.59 -9.40
C ASP A 158 -19.66 6.96 -10.04
N SER A 159 -19.29 8.01 -9.34
CA SER A 159 -19.38 9.37 -9.85
C SER A 159 -18.04 9.92 -10.38
N LEU A 160 -16.97 9.13 -10.29
CA LEU A 160 -15.64 9.65 -10.61
C LEU A 160 -15.27 9.43 -12.07
N PRO A 161 -14.56 10.38 -12.69
CA PRO A 161 -14.11 10.20 -14.06
C PRO A 161 -12.91 9.25 -14.12
N PRO A 162 -12.68 8.61 -15.29
CA PRO A 162 -11.48 7.78 -15.45
C PRO A 162 -10.21 8.63 -15.48
N SER A 163 -9.11 8.04 -15.05
CA SER A 163 -7.79 8.69 -15.08
C SER A 163 -6.78 7.79 -15.77
N VAL A 164 -5.69 8.40 -16.25
CA VAL A 164 -4.62 7.63 -16.92
C VAL A 164 -4.04 6.61 -15.97
N LEU A 165 -3.68 7.07 -14.75
CA LEU A 165 -3.22 6.20 -13.68
C LEU A 165 -4.29 6.16 -12.59
N SER A 166 -4.23 5.14 -11.78
CA SER A 166 -5.12 5.03 -10.61
C SER A 166 -4.28 4.66 -9.41
N PHE A 167 -4.12 5.61 -8.49
CA PHE A 167 -3.37 5.40 -7.26
C PHE A 167 -2.00 4.74 -7.51
N PRO A 168 -1.13 5.37 -8.32
CA PRO A 168 0.18 4.76 -8.57
C PRO A 168 0.96 4.61 -7.27
N GLY A 169 1.56 3.44 -7.07
CA GLY A 169 2.33 3.16 -5.86
C GLY A 169 3.77 3.63 -5.98
N LYS A 170 4.62 2.80 -6.58
CA LYS A 170 6.04 3.15 -6.73
C LYS A 170 6.39 3.40 -8.19
N VAL A 171 7.48 4.12 -8.36
CA VAL A 171 8.11 4.31 -9.67
C VAL A 171 9.57 3.93 -9.54
N ALA A 172 10.14 3.43 -10.63
CA ALA A 172 11.56 3.11 -10.69
C ALA A 172 12.10 3.54 -12.04
N VAL A 173 13.35 3.97 -12.08
CA VAL A 173 13.93 4.48 -13.29
C VAL A 173 15.14 3.63 -13.69
N ASP A 174 15.25 3.35 -14.99
CA ASP A 174 16.43 2.78 -15.61
C ASP A 174 17.07 3.90 -16.41
N GLY A 175 18.10 4.51 -15.86
CA GLY A 175 18.72 5.67 -16.49
C GLY A 175 19.50 5.32 -17.75
N ILE A 176 19.99 4.08 -17.85
CA ILE A 176 20.76 3.67 -19.03
C ILE A 176 19.82 3.54 -20.24
N GLU A 177 18.70 2.85 -20.06
CA GLU A 177 17.74 2.66 -21.15
C GLU A 177 16.69 3.77 -21.22
N LYS A 178 16.74 4.71 -20.27
CA LYS A 178 15.83 5.88 -20.22
C LYS A 178 14.37 5.46 -20.18
N ARG A 179 14.04 4.62 -19.20
CA ARG A 179 12.68 4.10 -19.01
C ARG A 179 12.25 4.28 -17.55
N LEU A 180 10.94 4.43 -17.37
CA LEU A 180 10.30 4.36 -16.06
C LEU A 180 9.41 3.14 -16.00
N ALA A 181 9.47 2.42 -14.88
CA ALA A 181 8.45 1.43 -14.54
C ALA A 181 7.53 2.07 -13.50
N ILE A 182 6.23 1.95 -13.72
CA ILE A 182 5.22 2.55 -12.84
C ILE A 182 4.29 1.44 -12.37
N ALA A 183 4.15 1.33 -11.06
CA ALA A 183 3.13 0.45 -10.49
C ALA A 183 1.81 1.21 -10.52
N ASP A 184 0.98 0.90 -11.51
CA ASP A 184 -0.34 1.52 -11.66
C ASP A 184 -1.32 0.69 -10.83
N THR A 185 -1.20 0.84 -9.54
CA THR A 185 -1.76 -0.06 -8.53
C THR A 185 -3.27 -0.24 -8.66
N GLY A 186 -4.00 0.87 -8.79
CA GLY A 186 -5.45 0.79 -8.85
C GLY A 186 -5.99 0.20 -10.15
N HIS A 187 -5.15 0.11 -11.18
CA HIS A 187 -5.51 -0.55 -12.43
C HIS A 187 -4.92 -1.96 -12.51
N HIS A 188 -4.29 -2.45 -11.44
CA HIS A 188 -3.74 -3.80 -11.36
C HIS A 188 -2.79 -4.10 -12.51
N ARG A 189 -1.88 -3.14 -12.78
CA ARG A 189 -0.97 -3.30 -13.93
C ARG A 189 0.35 -2.58 -13.67
N ILE A 190 1.32 -2.95 -14.49
CA ILE A 190 2.61 -2.28 -14.54
C ILE A 190 2.76 -1.64 -15.90
N LEU A 191 3.17 -0.38 -15.91
CA LEU A 191 3.49 0.33 -17.15
C LEU A 191 5.00 0.53 -17.23
N VAL A 192 5.55 0.35 -18.41
CA VAL A 192 6.92 0.76 -18.72
C VAL A 192 6.83 1.82 -19.78
N VAL A 193 7.33 3.01 -19.46
CA VAL A 193 7.26 4.16 -20.36
C VAL A 193 8.66 4.72 -20.53
N SER A 194 8.89 5.41 -21.66
CA SER A 194 10.15 6.14 -21.82
C SER A 194 10.18 7.31 -20.85
N THR A 195 11.37 7.87 -20.63
CA THR A 195 11.47 9.08 -19.79
C THR A 195 10.80 10.29 -20.45
N ALA A 196 10.41 10.17 -21.71
CA ALA A 196 9.59 11.18 -22.38
C ALA A 196 8.09 10.89 -22.27
N GLY A 197 7.71 9.79 -21.60
CA GLY A 197 6.31 9.48 -21.34
C GLY A 197 5.64 8.57 -22.35
N GLN A 198 6.38 8.09 -23.34
CA GLN A 198 5.83 7.23 -24.38
C GLN A 198 5.65 5.81 -23.86
N LEU A 199 4.50 5.21 -24.12
CA LEU A 199 4.23 3.85 -23.67
C LEU A 199 5.10 2.85 -24.40
N LEU A 200 5.82 2.01 -23.63
CA LEU A 200 6.61 0.92 -24.19
C LEU A 200 5.96 -0.44 -23.93
N HIS A 201 5.46 -0.65 -22.71
CA HIS A 201 4.80 -1.90 -22.34
C HIS A 201 3.70 -1.63 -21.33
N ALA A 202 2.60 -2.37 -21.46
CA ALA A 202 1.54 -2.41 -20.46
C ALA A 202 1.31 -3.88 -20.11
N ILE A 203 1.41 -4.23 -18.83
CA ILE A 203 1.34 -5.61 -18.39
C ILE A 203 0.30 -5.69 -17.26
N GLY A 204 -0.71 -6.52 -17.45
CA GLY A 204 -1.77 -6.70 -16.47
C GLY A 204 -2.94 -5.75 -16.68
N GLY A 205 -3.89 -5.79 -15.76
CA GLY A 205 -5.07 -4.93 -15.76
C GLY A 205 -6.09 -5.33 -16.82
N PRO A 206 -7.27 -4.73 -16.74
CA PRO A 206 -7.76 -3.89 -15.64
C PRO A 206 -8.26 -4.71 -14.44
N LYS A 207 -8.46 -6.01 -14.59
CA LYS A 207 -8.94 -6.87 -13.51
C LYS A 207 -7.77 -7.42 -12.71
N SER A 208 -7.98 -7.56 -11.41
CA SER A 208 -6.99 -8.20 -10.55
C SER A 208 -6.92 -9.70 -10.83
N GLY A 209 -5.76 -10.27 -10.54
CA GLY A 209 -5.53 -11.69 -10.68
C GLY A 209 -4.10 -12.01 -10.36
N ARG A 210 -3.72 -13.31 -10.49
CA ARG A 210 -2.35 -13.72 -10.17
C ARG A 210 -1.74 -14.64 -11.22
N ARG A 211 -2.19 -14.51 -12.46
CA ARG A 211 -1.71 -15.40 -13.52
C ARG A 211 -0.33 -14.99 -14.01
N ASP A 212 0.51 -15.99 -14.20
CA ASP A 212 1.76 -15.86 -14.94
C ASP A 212 1.50 -16.09 -16.43
N GLY A 213 2.50 -15.87 -17.24
CA GLY A 213 2.41 -16.14 -18.65
C GLY A 213 2.80 -14.95 -19.49
N ASP A 214 2.36 -14.94 -20.75
CA ASP A 214 2.69 -13.81 -21.61
C ASP A 214 1.89 -12.57 -21.20
N PHE A 215 2.26 -11.43 -21.78
CA PHE A 215 1.71 -10.15 -21.35
C PHE A 215 0.19 -10.05 -21.48
N SER A 216 -0.39 -10.77 -22.45
CA SER A 216 -1.84 -10.75 -22.63
C SER A 216 -2.59 -11.58 -21.60
N GLU A 217 -1.90 -12.50 -20.92
CA GLU A 217 -2.51 -13.40 -19.92
C GLU A 217 -2.21 -13.01 -18.49
N ALA A 218 -1.06 -12.35 -18.27
CA ALA A 218 -0.59 -12.09 -16.92
C ALA A 218 -1.50 -11.12 -16.19
N SER A 219 -1.60 -11.28 -14.87
CA SER A 219 -2.39 -10.39 -14.05
C SER A 219 -1.70 -10.16 -12.72
N PHE A 220 -2.04 -9.05 -12.09
CA PHE A 220 -1.53 -8.63 -10.79
C PHE A 220 -2.70 -8.20 -9.92
N SER A 221 -2.45 -8.02 -8.63
CA SER A 221 -3.47 -7.52 -7.72
C SER A 221 -2.89 -6.40 -6.85
N SER A 222 -3.26 -5.17 -7.19
CA SER A 222 -2.81 -3.98 -6.49
C SER A 222 -1.29 -3.97 -6.27
N PRO A 223 -0.50 -4.12 -7.35
CA PRO A 223 0.96 -4.11 -7.19
C PRO A 223 1.43 -2.74 -6.73
N GLN A 224 2.27 -2.71 -5.69
CA GLN A 224 2.72 -1.45 -5.11
C GLN A 224 4.15 -1.09 -5.49
N GLY A 225 5.03 -2.05 -5.60
CA GLY A 225 6.46 -1.78 -5.74
C GLY A 225 7.04 -2.30 -7.04
N VAL A 226 8.02 -1.58 -7.58
CA VAL A 226 8.71 -1.98 -8.82
C VAL A 226 10.19 -1.65 -8.71
N ALA A 227 10.99 -2.45 -9.41
CA ALA A 227 12.40 -2.16 -9.69
C ALA A 227 12.65 -2.59 -11.12
N ILE A 228 13.48 -1.83 -11.84
CA ILE A 228 13.75 -2.13 -13.24
C ILE A 228 15.26 -2.07 -13.49
N LYS A 229 15.77 -3.08 -14.17
CA LYS A 229 17.17 -3.09 -14.60
C LYS A 229 17.28 -3.96 -15.85
N GLY A 230 17.76 -3.37 -16.94
CA GLY A 230 17.90 -4.09 -18.19
C GLY A 230 16.55 -4.58 -18.67
N GLU A 231 16.46 -5.87 -18.98
CA GLU A 231 15.21 -6.44 -19.51
C GLU A 231 14.31 -7.02 -18.42
N ALA A 232 14.60 -6.73 -17.14
CA ALA A 232 13.83 -7.29 -16.04
C ALA A 232 13.14 -6.19 -15.25
N VAL A 233 11.85 -6.40 -14.94
CA VAL A 233 11.12 -5.59 -13.97
C VAL A 233 10.68 -6.52 -12.85
N TYR A 234 11.04 -6.16 -11.62
CA TYR A 234 10.64 -6.91 -10.43
C TYR A 234 9.47 -6.18 -9.78
N VAL A 235 8.46 -6.93 -9.34
CA VAL A 235 7.20 -6.36 -8.87
C VAL A 235 6.85 -6.91 -7.50
N ALA A 236 6.59 -6.01 -6.56
CA ALA A 236 5.95 -6.37 -5.30
C ALA A 236 4.45 -6.41 -5.56
N ASP A 237 3.92 -7.60 -5.76
CA ASP A 237 2.51 -7.83 -6.09
C ASP A 237 1.73 -7.99 -4.80
N THR A 238 1.46 -6.90 -4.17
CA THR A 238 1.15 -6.77 -2.75
C THR A 238 -0.04 -7.61 -2.30
N GLU A 239 -1.18 -7.49 -2.98
CA GLU A 239 -2.38 -8.19 -2.53
C GLU A 239 -2.40 -9.66 -2.94
N ASN A 240 -1.51 -10.04 -3.85
CA ASN A 240 -1.30 -11.45 -4.14
C ASN A 240 -0.26 -12.09 -3.21
N HIS A 241 0.45 -11.28 -2.42
CA HIS A 241 1.53 -11.78 -1.57
C HIS A 241 2.55 -12.55 -2.39
N LEU A 242 3.00 -11.89 -3.47
CA LEU A 242 3.94 -12.49 -4.43
C LEU A 242 5.00 -11.48 -4.82
N ILE A 243 6.17 -11.99 -5.19
CA ILE A 243 7.17 -11.25 -5.95
C ILE A 243 7.14 -11.78 -7.37
N ARG A 244 6.97 -10.89 -8.34
CA ARG A 244 6.84 -11.27 -9.73
C ARG A 244 7.99 -10.67 -10.54
N LYS A 245 8.33 -11.35 -11.64
CA LYS A 245 9.33 -10.85 -12.59
C LYS A 245 8.68 -10.72 -13.96
N ILE A 246 8.87 -9.55 -14.56
CA ILE A 246 8.48 -9.29 -15.94
C ILE A 246 9.74 -9.35 -16.77
N ASP A 247 9.80 -10.28 -17.72
CA ASP A 247 10.89 -10.36 -18.67
C ASP A 247 10.46 -9.61 -19.93
N LEU A 248 11.05 -8.44 -20.14
CA LEU A 248 10.65 -7.55 -21.24
C LEU A 248 11.07 -8.09 -22.59
N LEU A 249 12.15 -8.87 -22.64
CA LEU A 249 12.62 -9.45 -23.89
C LEU A 249 11.73 -10.61 -24.32
N GLU A 250 11.48 -11.54 -23.41
CA GLU A 250 10.62 -12.71 -23.71
C GLU A 250 9.13 -12.37 -23.61
N ARG A 251 8.78 -11.21 -23.06
CA ARG A 251 7.42 -10.75 -22.87
C ARG A 251 6.60 -11.75 -22.03
N ARG A 252 7.15 -12.12 -20.88
CA ARG A 252 6.52 -13.10 -19.99
C ARG A 252 6.66 -12.65 -18.54
N VAL A 253 5.67 -13.03 -17.75
CA VAL A 253 5.64 -12.79 -16.31
C VAL A 253 5.75 -14.12 -15.58
N SER A 254 6.60 -14.16 -14.57
CA SER A 254 6.76 -15.33 -13.73
C SER A 254 6.70 -14.92 -12.26
N THR A 255 6.46 -15.91 -11.39
CA THR A 255 6.44 -15.69 -9.96
C THR A 255 7.76 -16.16 -9.37
N LEU A 256 8.42 -15.27 -8.63
CA LEU A 256 9.72 -15.58 -8.01
C LEU A 256 9.59 -15.99 -6.55
N ALA A 257 8.58 -15.49 -5.83
CA ALA A 257 8.40 -15.81 -4.42
C ALA A 257 6.94 -15.64 -4.03
N GLY A 258 6.53 -16.41 -3.03
CA GLY A 258 5.17 -16.38 -2.51
C GLY A 258 4.34 -17.54 -3.02
N VAL A 259 3.30 -17.85 -2.26
CA VAL A 259 2.38 -18.95 -2.60
C VAL A 259 1.00 -18.42 -3.03
N GLY A 260 0.83 -17.11 -3.07
CA GLY A 260 -0.41 -16.49 -3.52
C GLY A 260 -1.42 -16.23 -2.43
N ALA A 261 -1.08 -16.51 -1.19
CA ALA A 261 -1.92 -16.22 -0.03
C ALA A 261 -1.06 -15.59 1.04
N GLN A 262 -1.69 -14.79 1.90
CA GLN A 262 -0.97 -14.15 3.00
C GLN A 262 -0.24 -15.17 3.86
N GLY A 263 1.07 -14.99 4.01
CA GLY A 263 1.88 -15.86 4.85
C GLY A 263 2.05 -15.28 6.24
N THR A 264 2.43 -16.14 7.16
CA THR A 264 2.73 -15.73 8.53
C THR A 264 4.13 -16.10 8.96
N ASP A 265 4.89 -16.73 8.08
CA ASP A 265 6.28 -17.13 8.34
C ASP A 265 7.14 -15.88 8.47
N LYS A 266 7.87 -15.76 9.57
CA LYS A 266 8.73 -14.61 9.85
C LYS A 266 10.21 -14.94 9.74
N GLU A 267 10.56 -16.12 9.25
CA GLU A 267 11.95 -16.53 9.10
C GLU A 267 12.33 -16.77 7.64
N GLY A 268 11.50 -17.50 6.92
CA GLY A 268 11.79 -17.80 5.54
C GLY A 268 12.87 -18.84 5.36
N GLY A 269 13.45 -18.86 4.17
CA GLY A 269 14.55 -19.73 3.82
C GLY A 269 14.22 -20.77 2.79
N ALA A 270 12.96 -20.86 2.37
CA ALA A 270 12.57 -21.81 1.32
C ALA A 270 12.84 -21.20 -0.06
N MET A 271 12.81 -22.04 -1.08
CA MET A 271 12.83 -21.57 -2.45
C MET A 271 11.59 -20.70 -2.70
N GLY A 272 11.76 -19.62 -3.44
CA GLY A 272 10.75 -18.58 -3.58
C GLY A 272 9.33 -19.07 -3.80
N PRO A 273 9.07 -19.91 -4.83
CA PRO A 273 7.68 -20.34 -5.06
C PRO A 273 7.07 -21.19 -3.95
N GLN A 274 7.88 -21.73 -3.05
CA GLN A 274 7.39 -22.45 -1.87
C GLN A 274 7.41 -21.60 -0.61
N GLN A 275 7.87 -20.35 -0.69
CA GLN A 275 8.03 -19.53 0.49
C GLN A 275 6.83 -18.60 0.65
N PRO A 276 5.98 -18.82 1.68
CA PRO A 276 4.90 -17.86 1.94
C PRO A 276 5.47 -16.50 2.36
N ILE A 277 4.88 -15.43 1.85
CA ILE A 277 5.25 -14.06 2.22
C ILE A 277 3.98 -13.24 2.45
N SER A 278 4.15 -12.03 2.96
CA SER A 278 3.01 -11.23 3.40
C SER A 278 3.16 -9.78 2.98
N SER A 279 2.32 -9.35 2.07
CA SER A 279 2.17 -7.96 1.66
C SER A 279 3.51 -7.28 1.36
N PRO A 280 4.27 -7.79 0.38
CA PRO A 280 5.48 -7.05 -0.03
C PRO A 280 5.04 -5.70 -0.60
N TRP A 281 5.69 -4.62 -0.16
CA TRP A 281 5.27 -3.26 -0.53
C TRP A 281 6.25 -2.58 -1.46
N ASP A 282 7.54 -2.89 -1.31
CA ASP A 282 8.56 -2.31 -2.19
C ASP A 282 9.65 -3.33 -2.43
N VAL A 283 10.34 -3.17 -3.54
CA VAL A 283 11.51 -3.99 -3.88
C VAL A 283 12.60 -3.07 -4.42
N THR A 284 13.85 -3.43 -4.16
CA THR A 284 14.98 -2.74 -4.77
C THR A 284 16.11 -3.73 -5.00
N LEU A 285 16.82 -3.53 -6.11
CA LEU A 285 17.95 -4.38 -6.45
C LEU A 285 19.19 -3.94 -5.67
N GLY A 286 20.00 -4.90 -5.27
CA GLY A 286 21.23 -4.63 -4.57
C GLY A 286 22.11 -5.83 -4.55
N SER A 287 23.09 -5.79 -3.67
CA SER A 287 24.00 -6.91 -3.51
C SER A 287 24.32 -7.14 -2.05
N ALA A 288 24.46 -8.39 -1.70
CA ALA A 288 24.99 -8.80 -0.41
C ALA A 288 26.39 -9.37 -0.70
N GLY A 289 27.40 -8.54 -0.47
CA GLY A 289 28.72 -8.86 -0.96
C GLY A 289 28.74 -8.83 -2.48
N GLU A 290 29.15 -9.91 -3.10
CA GLU A 290 29.17 -10.02 -4.56
C GLU A 290 27.88 -10.59 -5.13
N CYS A 291 26.95 -10.97 -4.26
CA CYS A 291 25.72 -11.66 -4.66
C CYS A 291 24.61 -10.68 -5.02
N ASN A 292 23.94 -10.91 -6.14
CA ASN A 292 22.78 -10.11 -6.53
C ASN A 292 21.57 -10.54 -5.75
N VAL A 293 20.93 -9.59 -5.11
CA VAL A 293 19.71 -9.84 -4.34
C VAL A 293 18.66 -8.82 -4.70
N LEU A 294 17.41 -9.23 -4.48
CA LEU A 294 16.28 -8.30 -4.47
C LEU A 294 15.88 -8.11 -3.00
N TRP A 295 16.03 -6.87 -2.52
CA TRP A 295 15.59 -6.53 -1.17
C TRP A 295 14.10 -6.27 -1.20
N ILE A 296 13.39 -6.71 -0.17
CA ILE A 296 11.93 -6.64 -0.12
C ILE A 296 11.50 -5.99 1.19
N ALA A 297 10.71 -4.92 1.08
CA ALA A 297 10.03 -4.35 2.23
C ALA A 297 8.80 -5.20 2.51
N MET A 298 8.90 -6.08 3.49
CA MET A 298 7.82 -7.01 3.81
C MET A 298 6.91 -6.37 4.84
N ALA A 299 6.02 -5.50 4.35
CA ALA A 299 5.18 -4.71 5.23
C ALA A 299 4.30 -5.58 6.13
N GLY A 300 3.82 -6.71 5.59
CA GLY A 300 2.88 -7.54 6.34
C GLY A 300 3.46 -8.25 7.53
N THR A 301 4.79 -8.47 7.55
CA THR A 301 5.46 -9.07 8.71
C THR A 301 6.42 -8.11 9.39
N HIS A 302 6.44 -6.84 8.97
CA HIS A 302 7.26 -5.81 9.63
C HIS A 302 8.73 -6.17 9.58
N GLN A 303 9.22 -6.55 8.39
CA GLN A 303 10.57 -7.06 8.21
C GLN A 303 11.13 -6.64 6.85
N ILE A 304 12.44 -6.78 6.71
CA ILE A 304 13.12 -6.67 5.42
C ILE A 304 13.60 -8.08 5.04
N TRP A 305 13.23 -8.51 3.83
CA TRP A 305 13.57 -9.84 3.32
C TRP A 305 14.49 -9.72 2.12
N ALA A 306 15.14 -10.82 1.78
CA ALA A 306 16.00 -10.92 0.61
C ALA A 306 15.55 -12.09 -0.26
N LEU A 307 15.48 -11.84 -1.56
CA LEU A 307 15.30 -12.88 -2.56
C LEU A 307 16.61 -12.99 -3.32
N PHE A 308 17.27 -14.13 -3.24
CA PHE A 308 18.59 -14.31 -3.86
C PHE A 308 18.42 -14.52 -5.36
N LEU A 309 19.05 -13.67 -6.15
CA LEU A 309 19.05 -13.80 -7.61
C LEU A 309 20.26 -14.61 -8.10
N ALA A 310 21.19 -14.89 -7.22
CA ALA A 310 22.36 -15.74 -7.44
C ALA A 310 22.71 -16.39 -6.11
N ASP A 311 23.53 -17.45 -6.14
CA ASP A 311 24.00 -18.06 -4.89
C ASP A 311 24.76 -17.03 -4.07
N GLY A 312 24.56 -17.02 -2.77
CA GLY A 312 25.22 -16.06 -1.91
C GLY A 312 24.85 -16.22 -0.46
N LYS A 313 25.09 -15.15 0.30
CA LYS A 313 24.99 -15.23 1.74
C LYS A 313 24.71 -13.83 2.31
N LEU A 314 23.75 -13.76 3.22
CA LEU A 314 23.50 -12.52 3.96
C LEU A 314 24.55 -12.37 5.08
N PRO A 315 24.84 -11.14 5.49
CA PRO A 315 25.70 -10.95 6.65
C PRO A 315 25.14 -11.69 7.86
N LYS A 316 26.01 -12.43 8.54
CA LYS A 316 25.64 -13.23 9.72
C LYS A 316 24.61 -14.31 9.43
N GLY A 317 24.48 -14.68 8.16
CA GLY A 317 23.56 -15.73 7.74
C GLY A 317 24.29 -16.91 7.15
N SER A 318 23.55 -17.93 6.77
CA SER A 318 24.11 -19.11 6.10
C SER A 318 24.04 -18.94 4.59
N GLU A 319 24.75 -19.85 3.89
CA GLU A 319 24.74 -19.87 2.43
C GLU A 319 23.33 -20.10 1.90
N CYS A 320 22.97 -19.38 0.86
CA CYS A 320 21.67 -19.51 0.20
C CYS A 320 21.88 -19.74 -1.28
N LYS A 321 21.09 -20.65 -1.84
CA LYS A 321 21.05 -20.85 -3.29
C LYS A 321 20.22 -19.80 -3.97
N ALA A 322 20.52 -19.53 -5.23
CA ALA A 322 19.66 -18.66 -6.04
C ALA A 322 18.21 -19.12 -5.94
N GLY A 323 17.30 -18.18 -5.77
CA GLY A 323 15.89 -18.46 -5.60
C GLY A 323 15.41 -18.53 -4.16
N THR A 324 16.33 -18.58 -3.19
CA THR A 324 15.95 -18.57 -1.78
C THR A 324 15.36 -17.21 -1.39
N CYS A 325 14.26 -17.26 -0.62
CA CYS A 325 13.62 -16.06 -0.12
C CYS A 325 13.60 -16.13 1.41
N VAL A 326 14.26 -15.16 2.07
CA VAL A 326 14.54 -15.30 3.50
C VAL A 326 14.51 -13.93 4.16
N ARG A 327 14.06 -13.90 5.43
CA ARG A 327 14.16 -12.68 6.23
C ARG A 327 15.62 -12.28 6.40
N TRP A 328 15.90 -10.97 6.27
CA TRP A 328 17.21 -10.44 6.63
C TRP A 328 17.16 -9.71 7.96
N ALA A 329 16.18 -8.83 8.16
CA ALA A 329 16.12 -8.01 9.37
C ALA A 329 14.69 -7.87 9.86
N GLY A 330 14.57 -7.71 11.17
CA GLY A 330 13.29 -7.54 11.83
C GLY A 330 12.85 -8.81 12.55
N SER A 331 12.42 -8.64 13.79
CA SER A 331 11.91 -9.74 14.61
C SER A 331 10.53 -10.20 14.14
N GLY A 332 9.81 -9.31 13.44
CA GLY A 332 8.41 -9.53 13.11
C GLY A 332 7.45 -8.80 14.03
N ASN A 333 7.95 -8.28 15.14
CA ASN A 333 7.13 -7.42 15.99
C ASN A 333 7.05 -6.02 15.38
N GLU A 334 5.89 -5.41 15.46
CA GLU A 334 5.68 -4.06 14.95
C GLU A 334 6.23 -3.07 15.97
N GLU A 335 7.43 -2.56 15.74
CA GLU A 335 8.09 -1.67 16.69
C GLU A 335 9.22 -0.90 15.99
N ASN A 336 9.72 0.12 16.65
CA ASN A 336 10.82 0.95 16.16
C ASN A 336 12.06 0.62 16.99
N ARG A 337 12.61 -0.57 16.77
CA ARG A 337 13.71 -1.07 17.60
C ARG A 337 14.99 -1.18 16.80
N ASN A 338 16.01 -0.46 17.23
CA ASN A 338 17.35 -0.58 16.67
C ASN A 338 18.08 -1.71 17.35
N ASN A 339 19.01 -2.34 16.63
CA ASN A 339 19.85 -3.38 17.21
C ASN A 339 21.02 -3.66 16.27
N ALA A 340 22.15 -4.03 16.83
CA ALA A 340 23.32 -4.43 16.06
C ALA A 340 23.09 -5.76 15.33
N TYR A 341 22.17 -6.57 15.83
CA TYR A 341 21.83 -7.86 15.21
C TYR A 341 20.50 -7.72 14.47
N PRO A 342 20.48 -8.02 13.16
CA PRO A 342 19.30 -7.74 12.36
C PRO A 342 18.03 -8.45 12.84
N HIS A 343 18.14 -9.67 13.37
CA HIS A 343 16.97 -10.43 13.80
C HIS A 343 16.36 -9.89 15.11
N LYS A 344 17.13 -9.08 15.85
CA LYS A 344 16.64 -8.49 17.09
C LYS A 344 16.07 -7.09 16.90
N ALA A 345 16.30 -6.49 15.74
CA ALA A 345 15.72 -5.20 15.42
C ALA A 345 14.22 -5.35 15.13
N GLY A 346 13.51 -4.24 15.14
CA GLY A 346 12.09 -4.23 14.78
C GLY A 346 11.79 -3.08 13.86
N PHE A 347 10.87 -3.32 12.95
CA PHE A 347 10.33 -2.33 12.02
C PHE A 347 8.83 -2.24 12.23
N ALA A 348 8.25 -1.17 11.73
CA ALA A 348 6.80 -0.98 11.80
C ALA A 348 6.29 -0.67 10.40
N GLN A 349 5.87 -1.72 9.69
CA GLN A 349 5.31 -1.65 8.34
C GLN A 349 6.27 -0.95 7.37
N PRO A 350 7.47 -1.51 7.16
CA PRO A 350 8.41 -0.90 6.21
C PRO A 350 7.81 -0.91 4.82
N SER A 351 7.88 0.23 4.13
CA SER A 351 7.12 0.44 2.89
C SER A 351 7.94 1.02 1.75
N GLY A 352 9.18 1.41 1.98
CA GLY A 352 10.02 1.96 0.93
C GLY A 352 11.48 1.65 1.17
N LEU A 353 12.22 1.41 0.10
CA LEU A 353 13.63 1.02 0.16
C LEU A 353 14.45 1.81 -0.84
N ALA A 354 15.70 2.14 -0.46
CA ALA A 354 16.67 2.69 -1.37
C ALA A 354 18.06 2.17 -0.97
N SER A 355 18.84 1.73 -1.94
CA SER A 355 20.16 1.15 -1.67
C SER A 355 21.26 2.18 -1.87
N ALA A 356 22.13 2.30 -0.88
CA ALA A 356 23.30 3.17 -0.93
C ALA A 356 24.54 2.33 -0.60
N PRO A 357 25.00 1.51 -1.58
CA PRO A 357 26.08 0.55 -1.28
C PRO A 357 27.46 1.17 -1.16
N GLU A 358 27.66 2.37 -1.71
CA GLU A 358 28.97 3.00 -1.72
C GLU A 358 29.37 3.52 -0.34
N GLU A 359 30.68 3.49 -0.06
CA GLU A 359 31.22 4.05 1.18
C GLU A 359 31.05 5.58 1.18
N PRO A 360 30.79 6.19 2.34
CA PRO A 360 30.75 5.60 3.68
C PRO A 360 29.38 5.08 4.10
N TRP A 361 28.39 5.11 3.20
CA TRP A 361 27.01 4.81 3.55
C TRP A 361 26.81 3.31 3.78
N GLY A 362 27.03 2.50 2.74
CA GLY A 362 27.00 1.04 2.85
C GLY A 362 25.73 0.52 3.49
N CYS A 363 24.57 1.01 3.05
CA CYS A 363 23.33 0.66 3.73
C CYS A 363 22.14 0.61 2.79
N LEU A 364 21.07 0.04 3.33
CA LEU A 364 19.74 0.12 2.75
C LEU A 364 18.97 1.12 3.60
N TYR A 365 18.42 2.15 2.96
CA TYR A 365 17.52 3.08 3.64
C TYR A 365 16.11 2.52 3.59
N VAL A 366 15.40 2.65 4.71
CA VAL A 366 14.05 2.08 4.86
C VAL A 366 13.10 3.18 5.31
N ALA A 367 12.04 3.39 4.52
CA ALA A 367 10.92 4.22 4.97
C ALA A 367 10.04 3.33 5.84
N ASP A 368 10.10 3.55 7.13
CA ASP A 368 9.42 2.72 8.13
C ASP A 368 8.12 3.44 8.50
N SER A 369 7.08 3.17 7.74
CA SER A 369 5.93 4.06 7.69
C SER A 369 5.18 4.20 9.01
N GLU A 370 4.97 3.10 9.74
CA GLU A 370 4.16 3.16 10.96
C GLU A 370 4.93 3.69 12.16
N SER A 371 6.26 3.73 12.10
CA SER A 371 7.05 4.43 13.12
C SER A 371 7.34 5.87 12.73
N SER A 372 7.00 6.26 11.51
CA SER A 372 7.24 7.60 10.99
C SER A 372 8.73 7.96 11.03
N THR A 373 9.56 7.02 10.57
CA THR A 373 11.00 7.18 10.57
C THR A 373 11.60 6.77 9.24
N VAL A 374 12.85 7.17 9.04
CA VAL A 374 13.72 6.54 8.06
C VAL A 374 14.81 5.81 8.83
N ARG A 375 14.98 4.53 8.52
CA ARG A 375 15.93 3.66 9.20
C ARG A 375 17.04 3.27 8.24
N THR A 376 18.18 2.86 8.79
CA THR A 376 19.28 2.31 7.99
C THR A 376 19.55 0.87 8.39
N LEU A 377 19.88 0.06 7.39
CA LEU A 377 20.22 -1.35 7.58
C LEU A 377 21.57 -1.55 6.91
N ALA A 378 22.60 -1.78 7.74
CA ALA A 378 23.98 -1.83 7.24
C ALA A 378 24.20 -3.07 6.39
N LEU A 379 24.77 -2.88 5.20
CA LEU A 379 25.00 -4.01 4.29
C LEU A 379 26.10 -4.95 4.77
N LYS A 380 27.02 -4.45 5.58
CA LYS A 380 28.14 -5.29 6.03
C LYS A 380 27.77 -6.25 7.15
N ASP A 381 26.83 -5.86 8.04
CA ASP A 381 26.56 -6.67 9.23
C ASP A 381 25.08 -6.73 9.62
N GLY A 382 24.23 -6.02 8.92
CA GLY A 382 22.80 -6.03 9.22
C GLY A 382 22.37 -5.19 10.41
N ALA A 383 23.25 -4.32 10.91
CA ALA A 383 22.89 -3.45 12.02
C ALA A 383 21.81 -2.46 11.60
N VAL A 384 20.81 -2.29 12.45
CA VAL A 384 19.68 -1.40 12.19
C VAL A 384 19.78 -0.19 13.09
N LYS A 385 19.70 0.99 12.48
CA LYS A 385 19.76 2.27 13.19
C LYS A 385 18.66 3.19 12.67
N SER A 386 18.36 4.23 13.45
CA SER A 386 17.44 5.29 13.00
C SER A 386 18.24 6.44 12.40
N LEU A 387 17.67 7.05 11.37
CA LEU A 387 18.30 8.20 10.72
C LEU A 387 17.57 9.49 11.08
N VAL A 388 16.28 9.57 10.79
CA VAL A 388 15.47 10.75 11.10
C VAL A 388 14.07 10.31 11.53
N GLY A 389 13.40 11.15 12.30
CA GLY A 389 12.02 10.94 12.72
C GLY A 389 11.89 10.07 13.95
N GLY A 390 10.66 9.94 14.42
CA GLY A 390 10.32 9.07 15.54
C GLY A 390 10.87 9.51 16.86
N GLU A 391 11.02 8.56 17.76
CA GLU A 391 11.72 8.78 19.02
C GLU A 391 12.39 7.48 19.46
N ARG A 392 13.08 7.53 20.59
CA ARG A 392 13.93 6.41 21.01
C ARG A 392 13.19 5.23 21.62
N ASP A 393 11.99 5.46 22.17
CA ASP A 393 11.19 4.37 22.74
C ASP A 393 10.73 3.45 21.60
N PRO A 394 11.18 2.19 21.56
CA PRO A 394 10.83 1.32 20.43
C PRO A 394 9.35 0.98 20.36
N LEU A 395 8.62 1.15 21.45
CA LEU A 395 7.19 0.83 21.48
C LEU A 395 6.32 2.03 21.13
N ASN A 396 6.91 3.23 21.04
CA ASN A 396 6.13 4.41 20.71
C ASN A 396 6.06 4.60 19.19
N LEU A 397 4.94 4.20 18.61
CA LEU A 397 4.68 4.36 17.18
C LEU A 397 3.80 5.58 16.90
N PHE A 398 3.70 6.50 17.87
CA PHE A 398 2.90 7.72 17.75
C PHE A 398 3.77 8.98 17.75
N ALA A 399 5.07 8.83 17.53
CA ALA A 399 6.00 9.97 17.48
C ALA A 399 6.10 10.50 16.05
N PHE A 400 5.05 11.13 15.60
CA PHE A 400 4.94 11.67 14.25
C PHE A 400 4.69 13.17 14.30
N GLY A 401 4.81 13.81 13.14
CA GLY A 401 4.59 15.24 13.01
C GLY A 401 5.15 15.73 11.69
N ASP A 402 5.42 17.01 11.62
CA ASP A 402 5.98 17.66 10.44
C ASP A 402 6.96 18.72 10.91
N VAL A 403 8.17 18.30 11.25
CA VAL A 403 9.21 19.18 11.81
C VAL A 403 10.53 18.87 11.12
N ASP A 404 11.14 19.89 10.55
CA ASP A 404 12.51 19.79 10.05
C ASP A 404 13.48 19.79 11.23
N GLY A 405 14.58 19.08 11.10
CA GLY A 405 15.54 19.03 12.20
C GLY A 405 16.49 17.85 12.08
N LYS A 406 17.25 17.60 13.14
CA LYS A 406 18.23 16.54 13.20
C LYS A 406 17.68 15.32 13.92
N GLY A 407 17.91 14.15 13.36
CA GLY A 407 17.59 12.89 14.01
C GLY A 407 16.17 12.87 14.56
N VAL A 408 16.02 12.56 15.84
CA VAL A 408 14.70 12.48 16.47
C VAL A 408 14.05 13.84 16.69
N ASP A 409 14.80 14.93 16.51
CA ASP A 409 14.19 16.26 16.56
C ASP A 409 13.36 16.54 15.32
N SER A 410 13.61 15.83 14.23
CA SER A 410 12.75 15.90 13.05
C SER A 410 11.54 15.02 13.26
N LYS A 411 10.45 15.34 12.56
CA LYS A 411 9.24 14.51 12.59
C LYS A 411 8.71 14.35 11.19
N LEU A 412 8.29 13.13 10.90
CA LEU A 412 7.65 12.71 9.66
C LEU A 412 6.26 12.19 10.00
N GLN A 413 5.45 11.97 8.98
CA GLN A 413 4.16 11.34 9.19
C GLN A 413 3.93 10.28 8.10
N HIS A 414 4.10 9.03 8.45
CA HIS A 414 3.82 7.87 7.60
C HIS A 414 4.54 7.98 6.25
N PRO A 415 5.87 8.06 6.23
CA PRO A 415 6.61 8.15 4.97
C PRO A 415 6.55 6.80 4.25
N LEU A 416 6.34 6.84 2.92
CA LEU A 416 6.20 5.61 2.14
C LEU A 416 7.32 5.37 1.15
N GLY A 417 8.11 6.37 0.82
CA GLY A 417 9.13 6.19 -0.20
C GLY A 417 10.43 6.90 0.10
N VAL A 418 11.51 6.32 -0.37
CA VAL A 418 12.85 6.91 -0.28
C VAL A 418 13.56 6.73 -1.60
N ALA A 419 14.46 7.67 -1.93
CA ALA A 419 15.30 7.59 -3.12
C ALA A 419 16.68 8.13 -2.79
N TRP A 420 17.71 7.38 -3.12
CA TRP A 420 19.10 7.75 -2.82
C TRP A 420 19.76 8.35 -4.05
N ALA A 421 20.36 9.54 -3.87
CA ALA A 421 21.08 10.23 -4.93
C ALA A 421 22.58 10.22 -4.61
N PRO A 422 23.33 9.25 -5.16
CA PRO A 422 24.75 9.15 -4.84
C PRO A 422 25.55 10.36 -5.30
N GLU A 423 25.16 11.02 -6.39
CA GLU A 423 25.86 12.19 -6.89
C GLU A 423 25.85 13.34 -5.89
N GLN A 424 24.83 13.42 -5.06
CA GLN A 424 24.65 14.51 -4.09
C GLN A 424 24.88 14.06 -2.66
N SER A 425 24.96 12.76 -2.42
CA SER A 425 24.95 12.17 -1.08
C SER A 425 23.73 12.67 -0.30
N ARG A 426 22.56 12.56 -0.92
CA ARG A 426 21.30 13.00 -0.33
C ARG A 426 20.25 11.92 -0.50
N LEU A 427 19.40 11.82 0.51
CA LEU A 427 18.25 10.92 0.49
C LEU A 427 16.99 11.75 0.37
N TYR A 428 16.14 11.40 -0.58
CA TYR A 428 14.86 12.07 -0.75
C TYR A 428 13.77 11.16 -0.18
N VAL A 429 12.78 11.78 0.48
CA VAL A 429 11.75 11.05 1.21
C VAL A 429 10.39 11.55 0.78
N ALA A 430 9.51 10.63 0.40
CA ALA A 430 8.10 10.94 0.20
C ALA A 430 7.42 10.85 1.57
N ASP A 431 7.23 11.99 2.20
CA ASP A 431 6.63 12.09 3.53
C ASP A 431 5.12 12.17 3.35
N SER A 432 4.52 11.01 3.13
CA SER A 432 3.23 10.85 2.49
C SER A 432 2.10 11.60 3.17
N TYR A 433 1.96 11.43 4.48
CA TYR A 433 0.83 12.02 5.20
C TYR A 433 1.06 13.48 5.54
N ASN A 434 2.25 14.00 5.30
CA ASN A 434 2.49 15.44 5.34
C ASN A 434 2.39 16.08 3.97
N HIS A 435 2.17 15.27 2.92
CA HIS A 435 1.99 15.77 1.55
C HIS A 435 3.19 16.58 1.12
N LYS A 436 4.39 16.07 1.43
CA LYS A 436 5.65 16.76 1.18
C LYS A 436 6.71 15.81 0.65
N ILE A 437 7.70 16.40 0.01
CA ILE A 437 8.96 15.72 -0.30
C ILE A 437 10.02 16.34 0.58
N LYS A 438 10.77 15.49 1.28
CA LYS A 438 11.83 15.95 2.17
C LYS A 438 13.17 15.46 1.68
N VAL A 439 14.23 16.13 2.12
CA VAL A 439 15.60 15.77 1.77
C VAL A 439 16.38 15.59 3.07
N VAL A 440 17.18 14.53 3.10
CA VAL A 440 17.98 14.18 4.27
C VAL A 440 19.45 14.17 3.87
N ASP A 441 20.26 14.88 4.67
CA ASP A 441 21.71 14.78 4.64
C ASP A 441 22.09 13.70 5.64
N PRO A 442 22.48 12.51 5.21
CA PRO A 442 22.69 11.43 6.18
C PRO A 442 23.93 11.61 7.05
N LYS A 443 24.93 12.35 6.56
CA LYS A 443 26.11 12.62 7.39
C LYS A 443 25.75 13.49 8.59
N ALA A 444 24.97 14.55 8.36
CA ALA A 444 24.52 15.45 9.41
C ALA A 444 23.25 14.95 10.10
N LYS A 445 22.60 13.95 9.54
CA LYS A 445 21.28 13.46 9.98
C LYS A 445 20.24 14.58 9.97
N GLN A 446 20.35 15.48 9.00
CA GLN A 446 19.48 16.65 8.91
C GLN A 446 18.38 16.40 7.90
N CYS A 447 17.13 16.57 8.34
CA CYS A 447 15.95 16.42 7.50
C CYS A 447 15.34 17.80 7.26
N SER A 448 15.08 18.12 6.00
CA SER A 448 14.53 19.41 5.61
C SER A 448 13.41 19.21 4.60
N THR A 449 12.47 20.16 4.58
CA THR A 449 11.41 20.16 3.56
C THR A 449 12.01 20.61 2.23
N LEU A 450 11.79 19.84 1.19
CA LEU A 450 12.20 20.22 -0.16
C LEU A 450 11.06 20.84 -0.95
N ALA A 451 9.88 20.21 -0.94
CA ALA A 451 8.75 20.65 -1.76
C ALA A 451 7.45 20.27 -1.07
N GLY A 452 6.41 21.05 -1.35
CA GLY A 452 5.08 20.83 -0.81
C GLY A 452 4.75 21.83 0.29
N THR A 453 3.49 22.30 0.29
CA THR A 453 3.03 23.21 1.34
C THR A 453 2.68 22.48 2.64
N GLY A 454 2.40 21.20 2.56
CA GLY A 454 1.89 20.42 3.69
C GLY A 454 0.39 20.21 3.64
N GLU A 455 -0.30 20.93 2.76
CA GLU A 455 -1.73 20.70 2.53
C GLU A 455 -1.91 19.77 1.35
N ALA A 456 -2.83 18.82 1.49
CA ALA A 456 -3.17 17.94 0.37
C ALA A 456 -3.74 18.77 -0.78
N GLY A 457 -3.30 18.47 -1.99
CA GLY A 457 -3.79 19.19 -3.15
C GLY A 457 -3.02 18.80 -4.40
N ASP A 458 -3.32 19.48 -5.49
CA ASP A 458 -2.72 19.19 -6.78
C ASP A 458 -2.31 20.50 -7.45
N THR A 459 -1.23 21.09 -6.96
CA THR A 459 -0.69 22.34 -7.47
C THR A 459 0.75 22.14 -7.92
N LEU A 460 1.02 22.44 -9.18
CA LEU A 460 2.38 22.43 -9.70
C LEU A 460 3.08 23.75 -9.34
N GLY A 461 4.39 23.72 -9.35
CA GLY A 461 5.16 24.91 -9.10
C GLY A 461 5.14 25.79 -10.30
N PRO A 462 5.62 27.07 -10.29
CA PRO A 462 7.07 27.09 -10.56
C PRO A 462 7.96 26.85 -9.35
N GLU A 463 7.49 27.08 -8.14
CA GLU A 463 8.35 26.98 -6.97
C GLU A 463 8.01 25.76 -6.14
N PHE A 464 9.05 25.12 -5.58
CA PHE A 464 8.88 23.94 -4.76
C PHE A 464 7.97 24.19 -3.55
N ASP A 465 8.13 25.33 -2.89
CA ASP A 465 7.42 25.60 -1.65
C ASP A 465 5.96 25.98 -1.85
N LYS A 466 5.52 26.16 -3.08
CA LYS A 466 4.11 26.43 -3.40
C LYS A 466 3.41 25.23 -4.03
N SER A 467 4.13 24.17 -4.28
CA SER A 467 3.56 22.96 -4.85
C SER A 467 2.74 22.21 -3.81
N ARG A 468 1.82 21.39 -4.30
CA ARG A 468 1.03 20.51 -3.43
C ARG A 468 1.02 19.09 -3.99
N PHE A 469 1.03 18.17 -3.05
CA PHE A 469 0.94 16.73 -3.33
C PHE A 469 -0.21 16.16 -2.52
N ASN A 470 -0.59 14.93 -2.83
CA ASN A 470 -1.65 14.28 -2.06
C ASN A 470 -1.24 12.84 -1.78
N GLU A 471 -0.68 12.61 -0.60
CA GLU A 471 -0.16 11.33 -0.14
C GLU A 471 0.78 10.70 -1.16
N PRO A 472 1.88 11.39 -1.49
CA PRO A 472 2.85 10.81 -2.44
C PRO A 472 3.45 9.54 -1.83
N GLY A 473 3.41 8.43 -2.61
CA GLY A 473 3.80 7.14 -2.09
C GLY A 473 5.05 6.54 -2.68
N GLY A 474 5.56 7.11 -3.76
CA GLY A 474 6.75 6.56 -4.42
C GLY A 474 7.64 7.66 -4.95
N ILE A 475 8.93 7.34 -5.04
CA ILE A 475 9.92 8.35 -5.41
C ILE A 475 11.14 7.63 -5.99
N CYS A 476 11.69 8.17 -7.07
CA CYS A 476 12.97 7.69 -7.58
C CYS A 476 13.72 8.84 -8.24
N ILE A 477 15.02 8.66 -8.44
CA ILE A 477 15.86 9.73 -8.97
C ILE A 477 16.49 9.29 -10.28
N GLY A 478 16.51 10.21 -11.24
CA GLY A 478 17.05 9.93 -12.56
C GLY A 478 17.82 11.10 -13.12
N ASP A 479 18.23 10.97 -14.36
CA ASP A 479 18.95 11.98 -15.13
C ASP A 479 20.18 12.50 -14.35
N GLY A 480 21.03 11.54 -13.89
CA GLY A 480 22.27 11.89 -13.21
C GLY A 480 22.07 12.66 -11.92
N GLY A 481 20.94 12.49 -11.25
CA GLY A 481 20.66 13.18 -10.00
C GLY A 481 19.92 14.49 -10.18
N LYS A 482 19.46 14.79 -11.39
CA LYS A 482 18.80 16.06 -11.68
C LYS A 482 17.29 16.01 -11.47
N LEU A 483 16.67 14.89 -11.82
CA LEU A 483 15.21 14.77 -11.81
C LEU A 483 14.77 13.79 -10.76
N LEU A 484 13.76 14.20 -10.00
CA LEU A 484 13.13 13.35 -9.00
C LEU A 484 11.72 13.03 -9.53
N TYR A 485 11.41 11.75 -9.68
CA TYR A 485 10.08 11.33 -10.10
C TYR A 485 9.29 10.93 -8.86
N VAL A 486 8.07 11.44 -8.74
CA VAL A 486 7.23 11.23 -7.56
C VAL A 486 5.91 10.64 -8.01
N ALA A 487 5.57 9.48 -7.47
CA ALA A 487 4.22 8.94 -7.64
C ALA A 487 3.31 9.67 -6.65
N ASP A 488 2.53 10.58 -7.17
CA ASP A 488 1.61 11.40 -6.37
C ASP A 488 0.28 10.67 -6.29
N THR A 489 0.23 9.70 -5.42
CA THR A 489 -0.71 8.60 -5.43
C THR A 489 -2.17 9.03 -5.49
N ASN A 490 -2.60 9.90 -4.56
CA ASN A 490 -4.00 10.29 -4.50
C ASN A 490 -4.40 11.29 -5.58
N ASN A 491 -3.42 11.84 -6.30
CA ASN A 491 -3.69 12.67 -7.48
C ASN A 491 -3.61 11.87 -8.78
N HIS A 492 -3.30 10.57 -8.68
CA HIS A 492 -3.28 9.68 -9.86
C HIS A 492 -2.31 10.17 -10.92
N GLN A 493 -1.14 10.60 -10.49
CA GLN A 493 -0.15 11.23 -11.37
C GLN A 493 1.25 10.84 -10.97
N VAL A 494 2.18 11.02 -11.91
CA VAL A 494 3.61 11.06 -11.62
C VAL A 494 4.06 12.49 -11.87
N LYS A 495 4.74 13.07 -10.90
CA LYS A 495 5.28 14.43 -11.00
C LYS A 495 6.79 14.38 -11.10
N VAL A 496 7.35 15.41 -11.71
CA VAL A 496 8.79 15.55 -11.89
C VAL A 496 9.26 16.79 -11.15
N LEU A 497 10.21 16.61 -10.26
CA LEU A 497 10.87 17.72 -9.58
C LEU A 497 12.25 17.91 -10.21
N ASP A 498 12.47 19.05 -10.84
CA ASP A 498 13.79 19.40 -11.38
C ASP A 498 14.58 20.04 -10.24
N LEU A 499 15.59 19.34 -9.76
CA LEU A 499 16.34 19.76 -8.58
C LEU A 499 17.25 20.95 -8.87
N PHE A 500 17.58 21.19 -10.14
CA PHE A 500 18.42 22.33 -10.52
C PHE A 500 17.59 23.60 -10.64
N SER A 501 16.49 23.55 -11.40
CA SER A 501 15.63 24.72 -11.59
C SER A 501 14.65 24.94 -10.45
N LYS A 502 14.45 23.94 -9.59
CA LYS A 502 13.51 23.99 -8.46
C LYS A 502 12.07 24.16 -8.92
N THR A 503 11.70 23.42 -9.96
CA THR A 503 10.35 23.46 -10.50
C THR A 503 9.69 22.09 -10.44
N VAL A 504 8.37 22.08 -10.31
CA VAL A 504 7.55 20.85 -10.32
C VAL A 504 6.72 20.85 -11.58
N SER A 505 6.72 19.74 -12.29
CA SER A 505 5.91 19.59 -13.49
C SER A 505 5.25 18.22 -13.49
N LEU A 506 4.26 18.07 -14.35
CA LEU A 506 3.58 16.79 -14.53
C LEU A 506 4.39 15.93 -15.49
N PHE A 507 4.61 14.68 -15.14
CA PHE A 507 5.25 13.74 -16.06
C PHE A 507 4.28 13.49 -17.23
N PRO A 508 4.72 13.67 -18.48
CA PRO A 508 3.80 13.68 -19.62
C PRO A 508 3.49 12.26 -20.13
N ILE A 509 2.71 11.51 -19.38
CA ILE A 509 2.35 10.14 -19.77
C ILE A 509 1.47 10.19 -21.01
N SER A 510 1.83 9.38 -22.00
CA SER A 510 1.11 9.28 -23.26
C SER A 510 -0.35 8.89 -23.04
N ARG A 511 -1.24 9.45 -23.85
CA ARG A 511 -2.64 9.06 -23.79
C ARG A 511 -2.86 7.60 -24.20
N ASP A 512 -1.91 7.01 -24.89
CA ASP A 512 -1.98 5.57 -25.19
C ASP A 512 -2.04 4.73 -23.91
N CYS A 513 -1.55 5.26 -22.80
CA CYS A 513 -1.60 4.55 -21.51
C CYS A 513 -3.01 4.49 -20.93
N VAL A 514 -3.94 5.33 -21.38
CA VAL A 514 -5.27 5.39 -20.79
C VAL A 514 -5.98 4.05 -20.90
N ASP A 515 -6.02 3.52 -22.11
CA ASP A 515 -6.71 2.28 -22.41
C ASP A 515 -5.75 1.15 -22.80
N ALA A 516 -4.49 1.27 -22.40
CA ALA A 516 -3.49 0.25 -22.74
C ALA A 516 -3.87 -1.09 -22.12
N VAL A 517 -3.84 -2.12 -22.94
CA VAL A 517 -4.04 -3.49 -22.48
C VAL A 517 -2.79 -4.29 -22.86
N PRO A 518 -2.51 -5.37 -22.11
CA PRO A 518 -1.35 -6.19 -22.44
C PRO A 518 -1.49 -6.78 -23.85
N THR A 519 -0.41 -6.78 -24.60
CA THR A 519 -0.39 -7.33 -25.95
C THR A 519 0.62 -8.46 -26.03
N ASN A 520 0.27 -9.43 -26.86
CA ASN A 520 1.14 -10.55 -27.18
C ASN A 520 1.85 -10.21 -28.48
N PRO A 521 3.12 -10.54 -28.63
CA PRO A 521 3.80 -10.26 -29.90
C PRO A 521 3.12 -10.89 -31.13
N SER A 522 2.35 -11.96 -30.90
CA SER A 522 1.62 -12.61 -31.98
C SER A 522 0.22 -12.04 -32.21
N ALA A 523 -0.20 -11.07 -31.40
CA ALA A 523 -1.53 -10.50 -31.50
C ALA A 523 -1.54 -9.32 -32.48
N PRO A 524 -2.70 -8.99 -33.06
CA PRO A 524 -2.80 -7.80 -33.91
C PRO A 524 -2.49 -6.55 -33.11
N THR A 525 -1.97 -5.56 -33.83
CA THR A 525 -1.44 -4.35 -33.21
C THR A 525 -2.51 -3.46 -32.59
N LYS A 526 -3.78 -3.76 -32.77
CA LYS A 526 -4.86 -3.01 -32.11
C LYS A 526 -5.70 -3.96 -31.27
N ALA A 527 -5.39 -4.03 -30.01
CA ALA A 527 -6.28 -4.70 -29.07
C ALA A 527 -7.51 -3.81 -28.86
N PRO A 528 -8.69 -4.41 -28.72
CA PRO A 528 -9.86 -3.60 -28.39
C PRO A 528 -9.68 -2.94 -27.05
N THR A 529 -9.90 -1.66 -27.01
CA THR A 529 -9.85 -0.92 -25.76
C THR A 529 -11.12 -1.22 -24.96
N LEU A 530 -10.94 -1.72 -23.77
CA LEU A 530 -12.07 -1.86 -22.85
C LEU A 530 -12.35 -0.49 -22.24
N PRO A 531 -13.56 0.01 -22.40
CA PRO A 531 -13.88 1.29 -21.79
C PRO A 531 -13.68 1.19 -20.28
N ARG A 532 -12.99 2.16 -19.71
CA ARG A 532 -12.78 2.23 -18.29
C ARG A 532 -14.10 2.24 -17.52
N SER A 533 -15.13 2.83 -18.13
CA SER A 533 -16.45 2.88 -17.53
C SER A 533 -17.04 1.47 -17.33
N ALA A 534 -16.74 0.55 -18.23
CA ALA A 534 -17.27 -0.81 -18.10
C ALA A 534 -16.56 -1.57 -16.97
N ALA A 535 -15.23 -1.44 -16.90
CA ALA A 535 -14.48 -2.10 -15.85
C ALA A 535 -14.88 -1.58 -14.47
N ARG A 536 -15.10 -0.26 -14.37
CA ARG A 536 -15.57 0.32 -13.12
C ARG A 536 -16.98 -0.10 -12.77
N LYS A 537 -17.83 -0.27 -13.78
CA LYS A 537 -19.20 -0.73 -13.54
C LYS A 537 -19.21 -2.18 -13.04
N GLU A 538 -18.34 -2.99 -13.56
CA GLU A 538 -18.22 -4.38 -13.07
C GLU A 538 -17.72 -4.41 -11.61
N MET A 539 -16.76 -3.60 -11.37
CA MET A 539 -16.29 -3.47 -9.98
C MET A 539 -17.35 -2.90 -9.06
N UNK A 540 -18.03 -2.07 -9.52
CA UNK A 540 -19.07 -1.46 -8.82
C UNK A 540 -20.27 -2.32 -8.70
N UNK A 541 -20.34 -2.86 -9.57
CA UNK A 541 -21.37 -3.75 -9.49
C UNK A 541 -21.19 -4.75 -8.42
N UNK A 542 -20.22 -5.00 -8.41
CA UNK A 542 -19.80 -5.82 -7.40
C UNK A 542 -19.87 -5.19 -6.09
N UNK A 543 -19.60 -4.29 -6.25
CA UNK A 543 -19.57 -3.48 -5.19
C UNK A 543 -20.94 -3.05 -4.82
N UNK A 544 -21.39 -2.95 -5.67
CA UNK A 544 -22.70 -2.55 -5.40
C UNK A 544 -23.50 -3.59 -4.71
N UNK A 545 -23.08 -4.43 -5.11
CA UNK A 545 -23.70 -5.48 -4.48
C UNK A 545 -23.32 -5.59 -3.04
N UNK A 546 -22.36 -5.38 -3.06
CA UNK A 546 -21.79 -5.33 -1.82
C UNK A 546 -22.15 -4.11 -1.11
N UNK A 547 -22.20 -3.43 -1.85
CA UNK A 547 -22.50 -2.18 -1.41
C UNK A 547 -23.88 -2.08 -0.99
N UNK A 548 -24.28 -2.71 -1.67
CA UNK A 548 -25.59 -2.60 -1.30
C UNK A 548 -25.73 -3.07 0.04
N UNK A 549 -25.08 -3.74 0.03
CA UNK A 549 -25.11 -4.21 1.23
C UNK A 549 -24.35 -3.42 2.16
N UNK A 550 -23.60 -3.03 1.67
CA UNK A 550 -22.95 -2.39 2.28
C UNK A 550 -23.24 -1.28 2.33
N UNK A 551 -23.66 -0.89 1.52
CA UNK A 551 -23.88 0.01 1.48
C UNK A 551 -24.61 0.19 2.04
N UNK A 552 -25.24 -0.49 2.32
CA UNK A 552 -25.81 -0.26 2.71
C UNK A 552 -25.58 0.19 3.54
N UNK A 553 -24.93 0.11 3.86
CA UNK A 553 -24.79 0.54 4.51
C UNK A 553 -24.54 1.48 4.57
N UNK A 554 -24.66 1.87 3.57
CA UNK A 554 -24.70 2.48 3.63
C UNK A 554 -24.74 2.83 4.12
#